data_009c0cb0e75fcb77c2513ae334d6d1ba
#
_entry.id   009c0cb0e75fcb77c2513ae334d6d1ba
#
_cell.length_a   1.000
_cell.length_b   1.000
_cell.length_c   1.000
_cell.angle_alpha   90.00
_cell.angle_beta   90.00
_cell.angle_gamma   90.00
#
_symmetry.space_group_name_H-M   'P 1'
#
loop_
_entity.id
_entity.type
_entity.pdbx_description
1 polymer ?
#
loop_
_entity_poly.entity_id
_entity_poly.type
_entity_poly.pdbx_seq_one_letter_code
_entity_poly.pdbx_strand_id
1 'polypeptide(L)'
;MSLSLFIARRIYRESDGGKQVSRPAVLIAMAGIAIGLAVMIIAVAVVIGFKSEVRNKVIGFGSHIQITNLDAVSSYETHPIAVGDSMMTALADYPEISHVQRFSTKPGMIKTDDAFQGMVLKGVGPEFDPHFIKEYLVEGEIPVFSDSVSTNQVLISKALATKMKLKLGDKIYTYYIQDDIRARRLTIAGIYQTNFSEYDNLFLLTDLNLVNRLNGWQPEQVTGVELQVKDYDKLEDITYEIATDIDNRQDDLGGVYYVRNIEQLNPQIFAWLDLLDLNVWVILILMIGVAGFTMISGLLIIIIERTNMIGILKALGANN
;
A
#
# COMPACT_ATOMS: atom_id res chain seq x y z
N MET A 1 23.32 15.61 49.12
CA MET A 1 21.95 15.18 48.70
C MET A 1 21.01 16.31 49.10
N SER A 2 20.16 16.77 48.19
CA SER A 2 19.19 17.81 48.52
C SER A 2 18.14 17.26 49.51
N LEU A 3 17.71 18.09 50.48
CA LEU A 3 16.74 17.71 51.50
C LEU A 3 15.45 17.15 50.85
N SER A 4 15.04 17.68 49.72
CA SER A 4 13.88 17.23 48.95
C SER A 4 14.03 15.78 48.48
N LEU A 5 15.19 15.36 48.03
CA LEU A 5 15.49 14.00 47.58
C LEU A 5 15.53 13.00 48.74
N PHE A 6 16.03 13.42 49.87
CA PHE A 6 16.03 12.65 51.12
C PHE A 6 14.60 12.39 51.61
N ILE A 7 13.78 13.43 51.65
CA ILE A 7 12.38 13.34 52.09
C ILE A 7 11.59 12.46 51.12
N ALA A 8 11.75 12.64 49.79
CA ALA A 8 11.09 11.84 48.79
C ALA A 8 11.41 10.35 48.90
N ARG A 9 12.71 10.03 49.11
CA ARG A 9 13.17 8.64 49.27
C ARG A 9 12.66 8.00 50.58
N ARG A 10 12.54 8.78 51.65
CA ARG A 10 12.01 8.32 52.94
C ARG A 10 10.50 8.08 52.86
N ILE A 11 9.72 8.98 52.25
CA ILE A 11 8.30 8.81 51.98
C ILE A 11 8.02 7.56 51.16
N TYR A 12 8.85 7.27 50.18
CA TYR A 12 8.70 6.10 49.32
C TYR A 12 9.06 4.77 50.04
N ARG A 13 9.99 4.82 51.00
CA ARG A 13 10.53 3.64 51.67
C ARG A 13 9.88 3.30 53.03
N GLU A 14 9.33 4.29 53.74
CA GLU A 14 8.69 4.04 55.05
C GLU A 14 7.28 3.46 54.86
N SER A 15 7.24 2.16 55.18
CA SER A 15 6.00 1.37 55.31
C SER A 15 5.56 1.42 56.76
N ASP A 16 4.96 2.53 57.22
CA ASP A 16 4.35 2.56 58.54
C ASP A 16 2.92 2.03 58.48
N GLY A 17 2.55 1.19 59.49
CA GLY A 17 1.37 0.32 59.54
C GLY A 17 -0.02 0.98 59.58
N GLY A 18 -0.19 2.14 58.94
CA GLY A 18 -1.47 2.73 58.68
C GLY A 18 -2.00 2.29 57.33
N LYS A 19 -3.33 2.12 57.20
CA LYS A 19 -4.01 1.79 55.94
C LYS A 19 -3.67 2.82 54.87
N GLN A 20 -2.63 2.56 54.07
CA GLN A 20 -2.22 3.42 52.96
C GLN A 20 -3.16 3.16 51.78
N VAL A 21 -4.19 3.99 51.63
CA VAL A 21 -5.12 3.96 50.50
C VAL A 21 -4.44 4.44 49.20
N SER A 22 -3.34 5.23 49.33
CA SER A 22 -2.65 5.85 48.19
C SER A 22 -1.84 4.89 47.33
N ARG A 23 -1.21 3.86 47.89
CA ARG A 23 -0.41 2.91 47.11
C ARG A 23 -1.21 2.16 46.05
N PRO A 24 -2.37 1.57 46.37
CA PRO A 24 -3.21 0.94 45.33
C PRO A 24 -3.71 1.94 44.31
N ALA A 25 -4.11 3.16 44.75
CA ALA A 25 -4.60 4.19 43.82
C ALA A 25 -3.51 4.67 42.84
N VAL A 26 -2.29 4.91 43.32
CA VAL A 26 -1.14 5.29 42.47
C VAL A 26 -0.76 4.15 41.53
N LEU A 27 -0.74 2.91 41.99
CA LEU A 27 -0.49 1.75 41.10
C LEU A 27 -1.54 1.59 40.01
N ILE A 28 -2.81 1.77 40.35
CA ILE A 28 -3.90 1.72 39.36
C ILE A 28 -3.76 2.87 38.34
N ALA A 29 -3.45 4.09 38.80
CA ALA A 29 -3.23 5.23 37.92
C ALA A 29 -2.03 5.01 36.98
N MET A 30 -0.90 4.52 37.52
CA MET A 30 0.29 4.18 36.72
C MET A 30 0.01 3.07 35.71
N ALA A 31 -0.68 2.00 36.13
CA ALA A 31 -1.06 0.91 35.23
C ALA A 31 -2.00 1.41 34.14
N GLY A 32 -2.97 2.28 34.46
CA GLY A 32 -3.88 2.88 33.48
C GLY A 32 -3.15 3.73 32.43
N ILE A 33 -2.20 4.56 32.88
CA ILE A 33 -1.37 5.36 31.94
C ILE A 33 -0.47 4.45 31.09
N ALA A 34 0.16 3.45 31.68
CA ALA A 34 1.02 2.52 30.96
C ALA A 34 0.25 1.71 29.89
N ILE A 35 -0.93 1.21 30.24
CA ILE A 35 -1.82 0.52 29.29
C ILE A 35 -2.29 1.49 28.19
N GLY A 36 -2.71 2.68 28.55
CA GLY A 36 -3.12 3.70 27.58
C GLY A 36 -2.02 4.06 26.58
N LEU A 37 -0.80 4.25 27.07
CA LEU A 37 0.37 4.50 26.21
C LEU A 37 0.68 3.29 25.31
N ALA A 38 0.63 2.09 25.84
CA ALA A 38 0.86 0.87 25.05
C ALA A 38 -0.18 0.73 23.92
N VAL A 39 -1.46 0.96 24.23
CA VAL A 39 -2.54 0.94 23.22
C VAL A 39 -2.32 2.00 22.14
N MET A 40 -1.91 3.22 22.50
CA MET A 40 -1.62 4.27 21.53
C MET A 40 -0.48 3.87 20.58
N ILE A 41 0.62 3.35 21.12
CA ILE A 41 1.77 2.91 20.29
C ILE A 41 1.35 1.78 19.35
N ILE A 42 0.60 0.79 19.85
CA ILE A 42 0.12 -0.32 19.03
C ILE A 42 -0.83 0.19 17.94
N ALA A 43 -1.78 1.07 18.27
CA ALA A 43 -2.73 1.61 17.29
C ALA A 43 -2.03 2.35 16.15
N VAL A 44 -1.07 3.22 16.48
CA VAL A 44 -0.28 3.96 15.48
C VAL A 44 0.55 2.98 14.62
N ALA A 45 1.24 2.04 15.25
CA ALA A 45 2.07 1.05 14.55
C ALA A 45 1.23 0.19 13.57
N VAL A 46 0.04 -0.24 13.99
CA VAL A 46 -0.88 -1.03 13.14
C VAL A 46 -1.32 -0.21 11.93
N VAL A 47 -1.71 1.05 12.12
CA VAL A 47 -2.18 1.89 10.99
C VAL A 47 -1.04 2.20 10.02
N ILE A 48 0.16 2.56 10.51
CA ILE A 48 1.32 2.81 9.64
C ILE A 48 1.67 1.53 8.85
N GLY A 49 1.74 0.38 9.53
CA GLY A 49 2.04 -0.89 8.88
C GLY A 49 0.99 -1.27 7.84
N PHE A 50 -0.29 -1.10 8.16
CA PHE A 50 -1.38 -1.39 7.25
C PHE A 50 -1.37 -0.48 6.01
N LYS A 51 -1.16 0.84 6.17
CA LYS A 51 -1.03 1.79 5.06
C LYS A 51 0.14 1.42 4.14
N SER A 52 1.28 1.09 4.73
CA SER A 52 2.47 0.67 3.97
C SER A 52 2.19 -0.61 3.18
N GLU A 53 1.55 -1.60 3.80
CA GLU A 53 1.23 -2.87 3.15
C GLU A 53 0.26 -2.70 1.97
N VAL A 54 -0.83 -1.93 2.16
CA VAL A 54 -1.78 -1.66 1.08
C VAL A 54 -1.11 -0.90 -0.06
N ARG A 55 -0.34 0.15 0.25
CA ARG A 55 0.41 0.93 -0.73
C ARG A 55 1.35 0.04 -1.54
N ASN A 56 2.15 -0.79 -0.87
CA ASN A 56 3.10 -1.68 -1.53
C ASN A 56 2.42 -2.66 -2.48
N LYS A 57 1.22 -3.16 -2.12
CA LYS A 57 0.45 -4.03 -3.02
C LYS A 57 -0.09 -3.30 -4.24
N VAL A 58 -0.61 -2.09 -4.08
CA VAL A 58 -1.07 -1.27 -5.20
C VAL A 58 0.08 -0.95 -6.15
N ILE A 59 1.24 -0.54 -5.61
CA ILE A 59 2.47 -0.26 -6.36
C ILE A 59 2.98 -1.54 -7.06
N GLY A 60 2.95 -2.68 -6.39
CA GLY A 60 3.41 -3.94 -6.96
C GLY A 60 2.65 -4.37 -8.21
N PHE A 61 1.38 -4.00 -8.34
CA PHE A 61 0.58 -4.24 -9.55
C PHE A 61 0.66 -3.13 -10.59
N GLY A 62 0.79 -1.87 -10.16
CA GLY A 62 0.65 -0.69 -11.03
C GLY A 62 1.87 0.23 -11.08
N SER A 63 2.97 -0.13 -10.36
CA SER A 63 4.14 0.73 -10.19
C SER A 63 3.84 2.09 -9.52
N HIS A 64 4.80 3.00 -9.46
CA HIS A 64 4.64 4.30 -8.80
C HIS A 64 4.06 5.36 -9.74
N ILE A 65 4.52 5.38 -10.98
CA ILE A 65 4.07 6.32 -12.03
C ILE A 65 3.77 5.51 -13.28
N GLN A 66 2.72 5.90 -13.99
CA GLN A 66 2.36 5.35 -15.30
C GLN A 66 2.27 6.47 -16.33
N ILE A 67 2.84 6.21 -17.50
CA ILE A 67 2.68 7.03 -18.70
C ILE A 67 1.78 6.24 -19.64
N THR A 68 0.62 6.77 -19.95
CA THR A 68 -0.42 6.14 -20.80
C THR A 68 -0.93 7.10 -21.85
N ASN A 69 -1.85 6.67 -22.68
CA ASN A 69 -2.54 7.57 -23.60
C ASN A 69 -3.56 8.43 -22.85
N LEU A 70 -3.61 9.73 -23.17
CA LEU A 70 -4.59 10.67 -22.60
C LEU A 70 -6.04 10.24 -22.88
N ASP A 71 -6.32 9.70 -24.06
CA ASP A 71 -7.65 9.25 -24.45
C ASP A 71 -8.12 8.03 -23.64
N ALA A 72 -7.19 7.25 -23.08
CA ALA A 72 -7.52 6.11 -22.22
C ALA A 72 -8.15 6.53 -20.87
N VAL A 73 -8.05 7.79 -20.49
CA VAL A 73 -8.64 8.32 -19.23
C VAL A 73 -10.17 8.40 -19.33
N SER A 74 -10.69 8.66 -20.51
CA SER A 74 -12.13 8.86 -20.75
C SER A 74 -12.82 7.67 -21.41
N SER A 75 -12.07 6.63 -21.76
CA SER A 75 -12.57 5.46 -22.52
C SER A 75 -12.33 4.16 -21.77
N TYR A 76 -13.27 3.22 -21.88
CA TYR A 76 -13.05 1.82 -21.45
C TYR A 76 -12.20 1.03 -22.48
N GLU A 77 -11.92 1.61 -23.64
CA GLU A 77 -11.04 1.01 -24.63
C GLU A 77 -9.58 1.33 -24.32
N THR A 78 -8.71 0.38 -24.61
CA THR A 78 -7.27 0.58 -24.47
C THR A 78 -6.72 1.30 -25.70
N HIS A 79 -6.26 2.53 -25.52
CA HIS A 79 -5.57 3.30 -26.54
C HIS A 79 -4.05 3.15 -26.35
N PRO A 80 -3.30 2.79 -27.42
CA PRO A 80 -1.87 2.61 -27.30
C PRO A 80 -1.13 3.94 -27.29
N ILE A 81 0.09 3.89 -26.79
CA ILE A 81 1.16 4.86 -27.05
C ILE A 81 2.34 4.16 -27.71
N ALA A 82 3.10 4.88 -28.51
CA ALA A 82 4.35 4.37 -29.08
C ALA A 82 5.49 4.58 -28.07
N VAL A 83 6.19 3.50 -27.71
CA VAL A 83 7.30 3.53 -26.77
C VAL A 83 8.50 2.81 -27.35
N GLY A 84 9.41 3.58 -27.95
CA GLY A 84 10.69 3.08 -28.46
C GLY A 84 11.77 2.99 -27.37
N ASP A 85 12.86 2.31 -27.68
CA ASP A 85 13.98 2.14 -26.76
C ASP A 85 14.65 3.46 -26.34
N SER A 86 14.60 4.48 -27.20
CA SER A 86 15.09 5.83 -26.87
C SER A 86 14.32 6.46 -25.70
N MET A 87 12.99 6.31 -25.68
CA MET A 87 12.14 6.78 -24.59
C MET A 87 12.41 6.00 -23.31
N MET A 88 12.52 4.67 -23.40
CA MET A 88 12.85 3.82 -22.26
C MET A 88 14.18 4.23 -21.61
N THR A 89 15.20 4.50 -22.44
CA THR A 89 16.51 4.97 -21.96
C THR A 89 16.40 6.35 -21.31
N ALA A 90 15.73 7.29 -21.95
CA ALA A 90 15.54 8.63 -21.41
C ALA A 90 14.81 8.62 -20.05
N LEU A 91 13.80 7.76 -19.89
CA LEU A 91 13.10 7.60 -18.61
C LEU A 91 13.97 6.92 -17.55
N ALA A 92 14.85 6.00 -17.93
CA ALA A 92 15.77 5.35 -17.01
C ALA A 92 16.92 6.27 -16.55
N ASP A 93 17.22 7.32 -17.30
CA ASP A 93 18.26 8.29 -16.97
C ASP A 93 17.86 9.29 -15.86
N TYR A 94 16.58 9.34 -15.47
CA TYR A 94 16.15 10.15 -14.32
C TYR A 94 16.76 9.59 -13.03
N PRO A 95 17.47 10.42 -12.23
CA PRO A 95 18.20 9.94 -11.04
C PRO A 95 17.34 9.25 -9.99
N GLU A 96 16.09 9.69 -9.88
CA GLU A 96 15.11 9.21 -8.91
C GLU A 96 14.39 7.94 -9.36
N ILE A 97 14.49 7.56 -10.63
CA ILE A 97 13.86 6.35 -11.16
C ILE A 97 14.78 5.15 -10.88
N SER A 98 14.20 4.09 -10.38
CA SER A 98 14.91 2.82 -10.10
C SER A 98 14.68 1.77 -11.16
N HIS A 99 13.50 1.78 -11.81
CA HIS A 99 13.13 0.80 -12.82
C HIS A 99 12.09 1.36 -13.79
N VAL A 100 12.17 0.92 -15.04
CA VAL A 100 11.26 1.29 -16.13
C VAL A 100 10.84 0.02 -16.86
N GLN A 101 9.54 -0.17 -17.09
CA GLN A 101 9.03 -1.33 -17.81
C GLN A 101 7.79 -0.97 -18.65
N ARG A 102 7.66 -1.61 -19.81
CA ARG A 102 6.45 -1.51 -20.65
C ARG A 102 5.39 -2.47 -20.18
N PHE A 103 4.14 -2.09 -20.33
CA PHE A 103 3.01 -2.97 -20.09
C PHE A 103 1.90 -2.75 -21.12
N SER A 104 1.13 -3.81 -21.36
CA SER A 104 -0.10 -3.72 -22.14
C SER A 104 -1.24 -4.40 -21.41
N THR A 105 -2.43 -3.86 -21.55
CA THR A 105 -3.63 -4.42 -20.94
C THR A 105 -4.66 -4.78 -21.98
N LYS A 106 -5.46 -5.82 -21.69
CA LYS A 106 -6.65 -6.17 -22.48
C LYS A 106 -7.76 -6.64 -21.54
N PRO A 107 -8.85 -5.90 -21.40
CA PRO A 107 -10.05 -6.40 -20.74
C PRO A 107 -10.63 -7.61 -21.46
N GLY A 108 -11.11 -8.57 -20.68
CA GLY A 108 -11.70 -9.80 -21.22
C GLY A 108 -12.44 -10.56 -20.13
N MET A 109 -12.80 -11.80 -20.45
CA MET A 109 -13.45 -12.69 -19.48
C MET A 109 -12.89 -14.10 -19.58
N ILE A 110 -12.82 -14.79 -18.45
CA ILE A 110 -12.58 -16.21 -18.36
C ILE A 110 -13.94 -16.90 -18.31
N LYS A 111 -14.07 -17.98 -19.06
CA LYS A 111 -15.23 -18.86 -19.00
C LYS A 111 -14.79 -20.28 -18.69
N THR A 112 -15.44 -20.89 -17.71
CA THR A 112 -15.40 -22.32 -17.43
C THR A 112 -16.81 -22.90 -17.64
N ASP A 113 -16.99 -24.18 -17.49
CA ASP A 113 -18.30 -24.84 -17.63
C ASP A 113 -19.31 -24.32 -16.62
N ASP A 114 -18.86 -23.95 -15.42
CA ASP A 114 -19.69 -23.58 -14.28
C ASP A 114 -19.79 -22.06 -14.03
N ALA A 115 -18.84 -21.27 -14.55
CA ALA A 115 -18.72 -19.85 -14.18
C ALA A 115 -18.08 -19.00 -15.29
N PHE A 116 -18.33 -17.68 -15.21
CA PHE A 116 -17.57 -16.69 -15.95
C PHE A 116 -17.12 -15.55 -15.05
N GLN A 117 -15.96 -14.98 -15.35
CA GLN A 117 -15.36 -13.88 -14.57
C GLN A 117 -14.73 -12.86 -15.51
N GLY A 118 -15.09 -11.60 -15.34
CA GLY A 118 -14.37 -10.48 -15.98
C GLY A 118 -12.95 -10.38 -15.43
N MET A 119 -11.99 -10.11 -16.30
CA MET A 119 -10.58 -9.96 -15.95
C MET A 119 -9.90 -8.94 -16.84
N VAL A 120 -8.71 -8.50 -16.42
CA VAL A 120 -7.79 -7.73 -17.22
C VAL A 120 -6.51 -8.53 -17.41
N LEU A 121 -6.18 -8.83 -18.65
CA LEU A 121 -4.91 -9.45 -18.99
C LEU A 121 -3.85 -8.36 -19.01
N LYS A 122 -2.84 -8.44 -18.14
CA LYS A 122 -1.68 -7.54 -18.10
C LYS A 122 -0.50 -8.26 -18.70
N GLY A 123 -0.05 -7.77 -19.86
CA GLY A 123 1.15 -8.24 -20.55
C GLY A 123 2.35 -7.45 -20.08
N VAL A 124 3.44 -8.14 -19.81
CA VAL A 124 4.72 -7.55 -19.38
C VAL A 124 5.86 -8.06 -20.26
N GLY A 125 6.86 -7.21 -20.49
CA GLY A 125 8.02 -7.50 -21.32
C GLY A 125 9.16 -8.16 -20.55
N PRO A 126 10.32 -8.38 -21.22
CA PRO A 126 11.51 -8.95 -20.59
C PRO A 126 12.11 -8.06 -19.51
N GLU A 127 11.84 -6.78 -19.55
CA GLU A 127 12.25 -5.79 -18.53
C GLU A 127 11.43 -5.86 -17.23
N PHE A 128 10.42 -6.73 -17.17
CA PHE A 128 9.55 -6.87 -16.00
C PHE A 128 10.33 -7.26 -14.74
N ASP A 129 10.16 -6.51 -13.66
CA ASP A 129 10.68 -6.88 -12.34
C ASP A 129 9.78 -7.94 -11.67
N PRO A 130 10.21 -9.19 -11.57
CA PRO A 130 9.42 -10.26 -11.00
C PRO A 130 9.40 -10.26 -9.46
N HIS A 131 10.14 -9.34 -8.80
CA HIS A 131 10.36 -9.41 -7.35
C HIS A 131 9.06 -9.46 -6.57
N PHE A 132 8.13 -8.55 -6.86
CA PHE A 132 6.82 -8.50 -6.21
C PHE A 132 6.04 -9.81 -6.40
N ILE A 133 5.87 -10.27 -7.62
CA ILE A 133 5.11 -11.51 -7.88
C ILE A 133 5.79 -12.74 -7.28
N LYS A 134 7.13 -12.75 -7.26
CA LYS A 134 7.92 -13.85 -6.69
C LYS A 134 7.72 -13.97 -5.17
N GLU A 135 7.57 -12.86 -4.48
CA GLU A 135 7.29 -12.82 -3.03
C GLU A 135 5.93 -13.45 -2.70
N TYR A 136 4.94 -13.25 -3.59
CA TYR A 136 3.57 -13.74 -3.39
C TYR A 136 3.25 -15.02 -4.17
N LEU A 137 4.21 -15.63 -4.84
CA LEU A 137 4.01 -16.89 -5.59
C LEU A 137 3.78 -18.05 -4.63
N VAL A 138 2.66 -18.78 -4.83
CA VAL A 138 2.27 -19.93 -3.98
C VAL A 138 2.57 -21.24 -4.66
N GLU A 139 2.31 -21.36 -5.98
CA GLU A 139 2.46 -22.57 -6.76
C GLU A 139 2.98 -22.26 -8.17
N GLY A 140 3.81 -23.13 -8.73
CA GLY A 140 4.32 -23.00 -10.10
C GLY A 140 5.52 -22.07 -10.22
N GLU A 141 5.68 -21.47 -11.40
CA GLU A 141 6.83 -20.63 -11.77
C GLU A 141 6.35 -19.38 -12.51
N ILE A 142 7.16 -18.33 -12.45
CA ILE A 142 6.95 -17.12 -13.26
C ILE A 142 7.48 -17.43 -14.67
N PRO A 143 6.64 -17.27 -15.73
CA PRO A 143 7.09 -17.48 -17.11
C PRO A 143 8.26 -16.53 -17.45
N VAL A 144 9.15 -16.99 -18.28
CA VAL A 144 10.18 -16.12 -18.86
C VAL A 144 9.54 -15.32 -19.99
N PHE A 145 9.44 -14.02 -19.81
CA PHE A 145 8.92 -13.11 -20.82
C PHE A 145 10.04 -12.74 -21.81
N SER A 146 9.73 -12.73 -23.11
CA SER A 146 10.69 -12.49 -24.19
C SER A 146 10.09 -11.60 -25.26
N ASP A 147 10.92 -10.79 -25.89
CA ASP A 147 10.51 -9.94 -27.02
C ASP A 147 10.19 -10.73 -28.29
N SER A 148 10.70 -11.93 -28.44
CA SER A 148 10.63 -12.70 -29.68
C SER A 148 9.63 -13.86 -29.67
N VAL A 149 9.32 -14.43 -28.51
CA VAL A 149 8.48 -15.62 -28.37
C VAL A 149 7.36 -15.38 -27.39
N SER A 150 6.12 -15.40 -27.88
CA SER A 150 4.96 -15.38 -27.00
C SER A 150 4.71 -16.74 -26.39
N THR A 151 4.74 -16.77 -25.07
CA THR A 151 4.36 -17.97 -24.31
C THR A 151 2.85 -17.89 -24.06
N ASN A 152 2.05 -18.85 -24.39
CA ASN A 152 0.63 -18.83 -24.00
C ASN A 152 0.45 -19.22 -22.52
N GLN A 153 1.35 -18.73 -21.66
CA GLN A 153 1.37 -18.95 -20.22
C GLN A 153 0.81 -17.76 -19.48
N VAL A 154 0.19 -18.02 -18.34
CA VAL A 154 -0.45 -16.99 -17.53
C VAL A 154 -0.26 -17.27 -16.04
N LEU A 155 -0.07 -16.21 -15.27
CA LEU A 155 -0.15 -16.23 -13.82
C LEU A 155 -1.54 -15.77 -13.40
N ILE A 156 -2.15 -16.50 -12.49
CA ILE A 156 -3.46 -16.16 -11.92
C ILE A 156 -3.37 -16.06 -10.40
N SER A 157 -4.29 -15.33 -9.79
CA SER A 157 -4.37 -15.32 -8.34
C SER A 157 -5.02 -16.60 -7.79
N LYS A 158 -4.70 -16.94 -6.54
CA LYS A 158 -5.34 -18.04 -5.84
C LYS A 158 -6.83 -17.79 -5.61
N ALA A 159 -7.24 -16.53 -5.41
CA ALA A 159 -8.64 -16.15 -5.29
C ALA A 159 -9.40 -16.52 -6.57
N LEU A 160 -8.88 -16.13 -7.72
CA LEU A 160 -9.45 -16.45 -9.03
C LEU A 160 -9.43 -17.96 -9.31
N ALA A 161 -8.29 -18.63 -9.04
CA ALA A 161 -8.16 -20.08 -9.20
C ALA A 161 -9.21 -20.85 -8.39
N THR A 162 -9.41 -20.46 -7.13
CA THR A 162 -10.42 -21.07 -6.26
C THR A 162 -11.84 -20.80 -6.77
N LYS A 163 -12.14 -19.55 -7.15
CA LYS A 163 -13.45 -19.13 -7.65
C LYS A 163 -13.86 -19.88 -8.92
N MET A 164 -12.90 -20.08 -9.82
CA MET A 164 -13.12 -20.71 -11.11
C MET A 164 -12.80 -22.23 -11.12
N LYS A 165 -12.43 -22.79 -9.95
CA LYS A 165 -12.04 -24.21 -9.77
C LYS A 165 -10.86 -24.63 -10.67
N LEU A 166 -9.89 -23.75 -10.85
CA LEU A 166 -8.72 -23.95 -11.70
C LEU A 166 -7.51 -24.39 -10.86
N LYS A 167 -6.60 -25.12 -11.50
CA LYS A 167 -5.36 -25.63 -10.90
C LYS A 167 -4.16 -25.26 -11.77
N LEU A 168 -2.97 -25.36 -11.18
CA LEU A 168 -1.71 -25.24 -11.90
C LEU A 168 -1.66 -26.22 -13.10
N GLY A 169 -1.24 -25.73 -14.25
CA GLY A 169 -1.18 -26.50 -15.50
C GLY A 169 -2.49 -26.60 -16.27
N ASP A 170 -3.62 -26.16 -15.71
CA ASP A 170 -4.89 -26.17 -16.43
C ASP A 170 -4.87 -25.19 -17.61
N LYS A 171 -5.68 -25.51 -18.61
CA LYS A 171 -5.89 -24.66 -19.78
C LYS A 171 -7.18 -23.87 -19.61
N ILE A 172 -7.06 -22.55 -19.62
CA ILE A 172 -8.19 -21.63 -19.52
C ILE A 172 -8.54 -21.03 -20.89
N TYR A 173 -9.82 -20.85 -21.13
CA TYR A 173 -10.32 -20.11 -22.27
C TYR A 173 -10.67 -18.69 -21.87
N THR A 174 -10.02 -17.75 -22.54
CA THR A 174 -10.24 -16.31 -22.34
C THR A 174 -10.88 -15.72 -23.58
N TYR A 175 -11.86 -14.87 -23.38
CA TYR A 175 -12.65 -14.24 -24.45
C TYR A 175 -12.48 -12.73 -24.36
N TYR A 176 -12.25 -12.13 -25.52
CA TYR A 176 -12.06 -10.70 -25.70
C TYR A 176 -13.07 -10.19 -26.70
N ILE A 177 -13.81 -9.16 -26.32
CA ILE A 177 -14.84 -8.54 -27.15
C ILE A 177 -14.23 -7.25 -27.71
N GLN A 178 -14.13 -7.18 -29.02
CA GLN A 178 -13.76 -6.01 -29.81
C GLN A 178 -14.72 -5.99 -31.00
N ASP A 179 -14.27 -5.71 -32.22
CA ASP A 179 -15.10 -5.86 -33.43
C ASP A 179 -15.60 -7.30 -33.61
N ASP A 180 -14.75 -8.26 -33.24
CA ASP A 180 -15.05 -9.70 -33.23
C ASP A 180 -14.73 -10.32 -31.86
N ILE A 181 -15.40 -11.45 -31.54
CA ILE A 181 -15.09 -12.23 -30.34
C ILE A 181 -13.82 -13.04 -30.61
N ARG A 182 -12.74 -12.69 -29.93
CA ARG A 182 -11.47 -13.42 -29.98
C ARG A 182 -11.34 -14.31 -28.78
N ALA A 183 -11.15 -15.62 -29.00
CA ALA A 183 -10.87 -16.59 -27.95
C ALA A 183 -9.39 -16.95 -27.95
N ARG A 184 -8.81 -17.12 -26.76
CA ARG A 184 -7.44 -17.65 -26.58
C ARG A 184 -7.44 -18.72 -25.51
N ARG A 185 -6.57 -19.69 -25.70
CA ARG A 185 -6.33 -20.75 -24.73
C ARG A 185 -4.97 -20.51 -24.09
N LEU A 186 -4.99 -20.24 -22.79
CA LEU A 186 -3.80 -19.99 -21.99
C LEU A 186 -3.58 -21.14 -21.00
N THR A 187 -2.33 -21.40 -20.63
CA THR A 187 -1.96 -22.42 -19.64
C THR A 187 -1.52 -21.73 -18.36
N ILE A 188 -2.05 -22.15 -17.22
CA ILE A 188 -1.68 -21.60 -15.91
C ILE A 188 -0.27 -22.10 -15.55
N ALA A 189 0.71 -21.19 -15.54
CA ALA A 189 2.10 -21.47 -15.20
C ALA A 189 2.40 -21.26 -13.72
N GLY A 190 1.65 -20.38 -13.06
CA GLY A 190 1.81 -20.14 -11.63
C GLY A 190 0.58 -19.49 -11.00
N ILE A 191 0.50 -19.63 -9.69
CA ILE A 191 -0.59 -19.12 -8.86
C ILE A 191 0.03 -18.25 -7.76
N TYR A 192 -0.37 -17.00 -7.70
CA TYR A 192 0.07 -16.04 -6.67
C TYR A 192 -1.07 -15.67 -5.71
N GLN A 193 -0.72 -15.15 -4.53
CA GLN A 193 -1.70 -14.74 -3.52
C GLN A 193 -1.23 -13.47 -2.79
N THR A 194 -1.73 -12.31 -3.18
CA THR A 194 -1.39 -11.05 -2.50
C THR A 194 -2.34 -10.72 -1.36
N ASN A 195 -3.49 -11.38 -1.28
CA ASN A 195 -4.58 -11.05 -0.36
C ASN A 195 -5.13 -9.63 -0.56
N PHE A 196 -5.01 -9.09 -1.77
CA PHE A 196 -5.59 -7.82 -2.17
C PHE A 196 -6.69 -8.07 -3.20
N SER A 197 -7.90 -8.26 -2.69
CA SER A 197 -9.03 -8.82 -3.44
C SER A 197 -9.41 -8.04 -4.69
N GLU A 198 -9.23 -6.71 -4.73
CA GLU A 198 -9.54 -5.89 -5.89
C GLU A 198 -8.67 -6.27 -7.09
N TYR A 199 -7.38 -6.50 -6.87
CA TYR A 199 -6.43 -6.86 -7.91
C TYR A 199 -6.39 -8.37 -8.15
N ASP A 200 -6.44 -9.18 -7.07
CA ASP A 200 -6.41 -10.64 -7.16
C ASP A 200 -7.59 -11.21 -7.99
N ASN A 201 -8.75 -10.56 -7.98
CA ASN A 201 -9.91 -10.99 -8.77
C ASN A 201 -9.93 -10.43 -10.20
N LEU A 202 -9.04 -9.49 -10.52
CA LEU A 202 -9.09 -8.75 -11.77
C LEU A 202 -7.92 -9.08 -12.70
N PHE A 203 -6.68 -9.10 -12.19
CA PHE A 203 -5.50 -9.16 -13.03
C PHE A 203 -4.98 -10.57 -13.25
N LEU A 204 -4.65 -10.85 -14.51
CA LEU A 204 -3.86 -11.98 -14.96
C LEU A 204 -2.58 -11.46 -15.61
N LEU A 205 -1.41 -12.00 -15.25
CA LEU A 205 -0.15 -11.62 -15.85
C LEU A 205 0.25 -12.60 -16.96
N THR A 206 0.71 -12.04 -18.07
CA THR A 206 1.15 -12.80 -19.23
C THR A 206 2.24 -12.06 -20.02
N ASP A 207 2.57 -12.56 -21.18
CA ASP A 207 3.54 -11.99 -22.10
C ASP A 207 2.98 -10.75 -22.83
N LEU A 208 3.80 -9.69 -22.96
CA LEU A 208 3.46 -8.43 -23.63
C LEU A 208 3.03 -8.64 -25.09
N ASN A 209 3.76 -9.49 -25.82
CA ASN A 209 3.48 -9.76 -27.23
C ASN A 209 2.13 -10.43 -27.45
N LEU A 210 1.70 -11.27 -26.50
CA LEU A 210 0.37 -11.87 -26.54
C LEU A 210 -0.71 -10.79 -26.48
N VAL A 211 -0.58 -9.85 -25.55
CA VAL A 211 -1.57 -8.79 -25.35
C VAL A 211 -1.56 -7.82 -26.52
N ASN A 212 -0.39 -7.43 -27.02
CA ASN A 212 -0.28 -6.56 -28.19
C ASN A 212 -0.93 -7.19 -29.43
N ARG A 213 -0.75 -8.48 -29.66
CA ARG A 213 -1.44 -9.20 -30.77
C ARG A 213 -2.94 -9.28 -30.59
N LEU A 214 -3.42 -9.40 -29.35
CA LEU A 214 -4.85 -9.37 -29.05
C LEU A 214 -5.46 -7.98 -29.36
N ASN A 215 -4.70 -6.92 -29.07
CA ASN A 215 -5.08 -5.55 -29.36
C ASN A 215 -4.95 -5.20 -30.86
N GLY A 216 -4.20 -6.00 -31.64
CA GLY A 216 -3.88 -5.69 -33.04
C GLY A 216 -2.81 -4.62 -33.18
N TRP A 217 -1.96 -4.47 -32.17
CA TRP A 217 -0.92 -3.42 -32.07
C TRP A 217 0.40 -3.87 -32.69
N GLN A 218 1.18 -2.88 -33.09
CA GLN A 218 2.56 -3.06 -33.52
C GLN A 218 3.48 -3.32 -32.32
N PRO A 219 4.70 -3.85 -32.50
CA PRO A 219 5.61 -4.15 -31.39
C PRO A 219 5.95 -2.97 -30.49
N GLU A 220 6.01 -1.76 -31.04
CA GLU A 220 6.32 -0.52 -30.32
C GLU A 220 5.10 0.10 -29.62
N GLN A 221 3.91 -0.39 -29.91
CA GLN A 221 2.68 0.08 -29.29
C GLN A 221 2.40 -0.69 -28.01
N VAL A 222 2.18 0.04 -26.93
CA VAL A 222 1.86 -0.51 -25.61
C VAL A 222 0.76 0.31 -24.94
N THR A 223 0.10 -0.23 -23.93
CA THR A 223 -0.84 0.56 -23.10
C THR A 223 -0.10 1.68 -22.39
N GLY A 224 1.13 1.42 -21.92
CA GLY A 224 1.91 2.41 -21.21
C GLY A 224 3.25 1.91 -20.72
N VAL A 225 3.92 2.82 -20.01
CA VAL A 225 5.18 2.58 -19.31
C VAL A 225 4.93 2.74 -17.82
N GLU A 226 5.50 1.85 -17.05
CA GLU A 226 5.51 1.87 -15.59
C GLU A 226 6.89 2.27 -15.08
N LEU A 227 6.92 3.20 -14.14
CA LEU A 227 8.14 3.71 -13.53
C LEU A 227 8.12 3.42 -12.03
N GLN A 228 9.21 2.90 -11.51
CA GLN A 228 9.44 2.76 -10.07
C GLN A 228 10.37 3.88 -9.59
N VAL A 229 9.93 4.60 -8.57
CA VAL A 229 10.77 5.63 -7.92
C VAL A 229 11.55 5.01 -6.75
N LYS A 230 12.72 5.59 -6.45
CA LYS A 230 13.57 5.18 -5.33
C LYS A 230 13.00 5.61 -3.98
N ASP A 231 12.35 6.78 -3.95
CA ASP A 231 11.83 7.41 -2.74
C ASP A 231 10.38 7.84 -2.97
N TYR A 232 9.46 7.19 -2.24
CA TYR A 232 8.03 7.48 -2.36
C TYR A 232 7.67 8.90 -1.90
N ASP A 233 8.39 9.45 -0.94
CA ASP A 233 8.08 10.79 -0.41
C ASP A 233 8.31 11.91 -1.45
N LYS A 234 9.04 11.60 -2.54
CA LYS A 234 9.26 12.49 -3.69
C LYS A 234 8.35 12.18 -4.88
N LEU A 235 7.36 11.29 -4.72
CA LEU A 235 6.54 10.82 -5.82
C LEU A 235 5.86 11.95 -6.59
N GLU A 236 5.30 12.93 -5.89
CA GLU A 236 4.59 14.06 -6.48
C GLU A 236 5.53 14.96 -7.29
N ASP A 237 6.70 15.31 -6.72
CA ASP A 237 7.71 16.15 -7.38
C ASP A 237 8.23 15.48 -8.65
N ILE A 238 8.58 14.20 -8.58
CA ILE A 238 9.07 13.42 -9.73
C ILE A 238 7.99 13.29 -10.81
N THR A 239 6.74 13.04 -10.38
CA THR A 239 5.61 12.98 -11.32
C THR A 239 5.43 14.29 -12.07
N TYR A 240 5.53 15.41 -11.36
CA TYR A 240 5.41 16.75 -11.96
C TYR A 240 6.56 17.04 -12.93
N GLU A 241 7.80 16.66 -12.59
CA GLU A 241 8.97 16.82 -13.45
C GLU A 241 8.79 16.04 -14.77
N ILE A 242 8.48 14.76 -14.68
CA ILE A 242 8.26 13.89 -15.85
C ILE A 242 7.06 14.40 -16.67
N ALA A 243 5.98 14.81 -16.02
CA ALA A 243 4.80 15.35 -16.69
C ALA A 243 5.12 16.63 -17.46
N THR A 244 5.94 17.53 -16.90
CA THR A 244 6.37 18.75 -17.58
C THR A 244 7.16 18.46 -18.86
N ASP A 245 7.92 17.38 -18.86
CA ASP A 245 8.74 16.99 -20.01
C ASP A 245 7.96 16.21 -21.08
N ILE A 246 6.94 15.44 -20.68
CA ILE A 246 6.34 14.42 -21.56
C ILE A 246 4.85 14.70 -21.85
N ASP A 247 4.08 15.24 -20.89
CA ASP A 247 2.63 15.41 -21.05
C ASP A 247 2.25 16.22 -22.28
N ASN A 248 1.16 15.77 -22.90
CA ASN A 248 0.59 16.37 -24.11
C ASN A 248 1.51 16.36 -25.35
N ARG A 249 2.66 15.69 -25.28
CA ARG A 249 3.44 15.40 -26.49
C ARG A 249 2.74 14.27 -27.26
N GLN A 250 2.71 14.43 -28.55
CA GLN A 250 2.16 13.42 -29.45
C GLN A 250 3.27 12.48 -29.88
N ASP A 251 2.97 11.18 -29.88
CA ASP A 251 3.85 10.17 -30.44
C ASP A 251 3.73 10.11 -31.99
N ASP A 252 4.62 9.34 -32.62
CA ASP A 252 4.67 9.18 -34.08
C ASP A 252 3.41 8.49 -34.67
N LEU A 253 2.57 7.90 -33.84
CA LEU A 253 1.37 7.15 -34.23
C LEU A 253 0.06 7.87 -33.83
N GLY A 254 0.17 9.09 -33.30
CA GLY A 254 -0.97 9.93 -32.94
C GLY A 254 -1.47 9.79 -31.51
N GLY A 255 -0.81 8.96 -30.68
CA GLY A 255 -1.10 8.87 -29.24
C GLY A 255 -0.58 10.11 -28.49
N VAL A 256 -1.28 10.53 -27.46
CA VAL A 256 -0.88 11.65 -26.61
C VAL A 256 -0.48 11.12 -25.25
N TYR A 257 0.76 11.39 -24.84
CA TYR A 257 1.26 10.95 -23.54
C TYR A 257 0.58 11.68 -22.39
N TYR A 258 0.29 10.92 -21.33
CA TYR A 258 -0.26 11.45 -20.10
C TYR A 258 0.34 10.71 -18.88
N VAL A 259 0.97 11.47 -18.00
CA VAL A 259 1.68 10.97 -16.82
C VAL A 259 0.77 11.04 -15.60
N ARG A 260 0.67 9.95 -14.86
CA ARG A 260 -0.07 9.89 -13.59
C ARG A 260 0.68 9.07 -12.56
N ASN A 261 0.64 9.50 -11.34
CA ASN A 261 1.12 8.68 -10.22
C ASN A 261 0.05 7.71 -9.73
N ILE A 262 0.47 6.79 -8.88
CA ILE A 262 -0.39 5.71 -8.37
C ILE A 262 -1.57 6.23 -7.53
N GLU A 263 -1.41 7.37 -6.86
CA GLU A 263 -2.48 8.02 -6.09
C GLU A 263 -3.56 8.58 -7.00
N GLN A 264 -3.16 9.20 -8.11
CA GLN A 264 -4.08 9.70 -9.15
C GLN A 264 -4.77 8.57 -9.93
N LEU A 265 -4.11 7.42 -10.06
CA LEU A 265 -4.68 6.23 -10.68
C LEU A 265 -5.71 5.53 -9.79
N ASN A 266 -5.51 5.58 -8.47
CA ASN A 266 -6.35 4.90 -7.48
C ASN A 266 -6.85 5.85 -6.39
N PRO A 267 -7.53 6.95 -6.73
CA PRO A 267 -7.87 8.01 -5.77
C PRO A 267 -8.77 7.51 -4.63
N GLN A 268 -9.62 6.51 -4.89
CA GLN A 268 -10.50 5.95 -3.87
C GLN A 268 -9.74 5.20 -2.78
N ILE A 269 -8.71 4.43 -3.17
CA ILE A 269 -7.88 3.66 -2.23
C ILE A 269 -7.07 4.63 -1.37
N PHE A 270 -6.42 5.62 -1.98
CA PHE A 270 -5.58 6.58 -1.25
C PHE A 270 -6.41 7.52 -0.36
N ALA A 271 -7.55 8.02 -0.83
CA ALA A 271 -8.47 8.78 0.01
C ALA A 271 -8.97 7.98 1.24
N TRP A 272 -9.21 6.67 1.06
CA TRP A 272 -9.55 5.80 2.18
C TRP A 272 -8.36 5.61 3.16
N LEU A 273 -7.13 5.48 2.65
CA LEU A 273 -5.93 5.41 3.50
C LEU A 273 -5.73 6.71 4.30
N ASP A 274 -6.05 7.88 3.73
CA ASP A 274 -5.96 9.17 4.43
C ASP A 274 -7.01 9.31 5.54
N LEU A 275 -8.20 8.73 5.35
CA LEU A 275 -9.20 8.66 6.42
C LEU A 275 -8.72 7.88 7.64
N LEU A 276 -7.83 6.90 7.48
CA LEU A 276 -7.24 6.18 8.61
C LEU A 276 -6.36 7.09 9.46
N ASP A 277 -5.63 8.03 8.87
CA ASP A 277 -4.83 9.00 9.62
C ASP A 277 -5.71 9.89 10.48
N LEU A 278 -6.83 10.37 9.94
CA LEU A 278 -7.80 11.15 10.71
C LEU A 278 -8.32 10.38 11.92
N ASN A 279 -8.66 9.09 11.72
CA ASN A 279 -9.13 8.23 12.80
C ASN A 279 -8.05 8.05 13.90
N VAL A 280 -6.79 7.89 13.52
CA VAL A 280 -5.67 7.81 14.46
C VAL A 280 -5.55 9.11 15.27
N TRP A 281 -5.60 10.27 14.62
CA TRP A 281 -5.55 11.56 15.30
C TRP A 281 -6.67 11.73 16.32
N VAL A 282 -7.90 11.37 15.97
CA VAL A 282 -9.05 11.40 16.90
C VAL A 282 -8.81 10.50 18.11
N ILE A 283 -8.36 9.26 17.88
CA ILE A 283 -8.05 8.32 18.97
C ILE A 283 -6.95 8.86 19.87
N LEU A 284 -5.87 9.41 19.30
CA LEU A 284 -4.75 9.98 20.07
C LEU A 284 -5.21 11.15 20.95
N ILE A 285 -6.00 12.08 20.43
CA ILE A 285 -6.53 13.23 21.18
C ILE A 285 -7.40 12.75 22.35
N LEU A 286 -8.30 11.80 22.12
CA LEU A 286 -9.15 11.23 23.16
C LEU A 286 -8.32 10.52 24.24
N MET A 287 -7.33 9.75 23.85
CA MET A 287 -6.46 9.03 24.80
C MET A 287 -5.59 9.98 25.62
N ILE A 288 -5.06 11.04 25.02
CA ILE A 288 -4.34 12.10 25.74
C ILE A 288 -5.25 12.77 26.76
N GLY A 289 -6.50 13.06 26.39
CA GLY A 289 -7.51 13.60 27.29
C GLY A 289 -7.75 12.70 28.50
N VAL A 290 -8.01 11.41 28.27
CA VAL A 290 -8.23 10.41 29.34
C VAL A 290 -7.00 10.28 30.22
N ALA A 291 -5.79 10.20 29.64
CA ALA A 291 -4.54 10.13 30.40
C ALA A 291 -4.34 11.38 31.28
N GLY A 292 -4.65 12.57 30.74
CA GLY A 292 -4.60 13.83 31.48
C GLY A 292 -5.55 13.85 32.68
N PHE A 293 -6.81 13.46 32.50
CA PHE A 293 -7.78 13.35 33.61
C PHE A 293 -7.36 12.32 34.66
N THR A 294 -6.84 11.18 34.23
CA THR A 294 -6.34 10.14 35.15
C THR A 294 -5.15 10.63 35.95
N MET A 295 -4.22 11.36 35.34
CA MET A 295 -3.07 11.95 36.01
C MET A 295 -3.48 13.02 37.04
N ILE A 296 -4.40 13.94 36.67
CA ILE A 296 -4.94 14.97 37.58
C ILE A 296 -5.61 14.31 38.77
N SER A 297 -6.47 13.31 38.54
CA SER A 297 -7.15 12.57 39.61
C SER A 297 -6.18 11.87 40.54
N GLY A 298 -5.15 11.23 40.01
CA GLY A 298 -4.11 10.59 40.81
C GLY A 298 -3.32 11.58 41.64
N LEU A 299 -2.94 12.73 41.09
CA LEU A 299 -2.26 13.81 41.84
C LEU A 299 -3.14 14.37 42.95
N LEU A 300 -4.41 14.61 42.68
CA LEU A 300 -5.40 15.09 43.67
C LEU A 300 -5.51 14.14 44.87
N ILE A 301 -5.61 12.84 44.61
CA ILE A 301 -5.64 11.82 45.68
C ILE A 301 -4.40 11.88 46.53
N ILE A 302 -3.20 11.96 45.93
CA ILE A 302 -1.93 12.08 46.66
C ILE A 302 -1.88 13.36 47.48
N ILE A 303 -2.31 14.51 46.96
CA ILE A 303 -2.32 15.79 47.67
C ILE A 303 -3.25 15.72 48.88
N ILE A 304 -4.47 15.20 48.71
CA ILE A 304 -5.45 15.11 49.79
C ILE A 304 -4.94 14.18 50.91
N GLU A 305 -4.36 13.04 50.57
CA GLU A 305 -3.80 12.12 51.59
C GLU A 305 -2.61 12.72 52.36
N ARG A 306 -1.84 13.61 51.74
CA ARG A 306 -0.66 14.25 52.34
C ARG A 306 -0.94 15.62 52.94
N THR A 307 -2.20 16.05 52.99
CA THR A 307 -2.60 17.40 53.50
C THR A 307 -2.09 17.66 54.91
N ASN A 308 -2.15 16.66 55.82
CA ASN A 308 -1.65 16.82 57.19
C ASN A 308 -0.12 17.01 57.20
N MET A 309 0.63 16.27 56.42
CA MET A 309 2.07 16.43 56.33
C MET A 309 2.47 17.77 55.71
N ILE A 310 1.74 18.22 54.67
CA ILE A 310 1.95 19.52 54.04
C ILE A 310 1.66 20.63 55.05
N GLY A 311 0.61 20.49 55.87
CA GLY A 311 0.26 21.42 56.91
C GLY A 311 1.37 21.55 57.99
N ILE A 312 1.95 20.45 58.44
CA ILE A 312 3.06 20.45 59.39
C ILE A 312 4.31 21.12 58.80
N LEU A 313 4.65 20.78 57.52
CA LEU A 313 5.79 21.42 56.87
C LEU A 313 5.62 22.91 56.65
N LYS A 314 4.41 23.38 56.33
CA LYS A 314 4.10 24.80 56.29
C LYS A 314 4.17 25.50 57.63
N ALA A 315 3.72 24.86 58.71
CA ALA A 315 3.87 25.36 60.08
C ALA A 315 5.34 25.50 60.53
N LEU A 316 6.22 24.64 59.94
CA LEU A 316 7.68 24.68 60.16
C LEU A 316 8.42 25.67 59.22
N GLY A 317 7.68 26.47 58.42
CA GLY A 317 8.24 27.49 57.56
C GLY A 317 8.58 27.09 56.12
N ALA A 318 8.07 25.99 55.64
CA ALA A 318 8.25 25.58 54.23
C ALA A 318 7.45 26.55 53.32
N ASN A 319 8.10 27.10 52.30
CA ASN A 319 7.47 27.93 51.26
C ASN A 319 6.59 27.07 50.32
N ASN A 320 5.68 27.75 49.62
CA ASN A 320 4.80 27.12 48.64
C ASN A 320 5.57 26.51 47.47
#